data_fcc2a0fca148ab09a448a9003095a9f1
#
_entry.id   fcc2a0fca148ab09a448a9003095a9f1
#
_cell.length_a   1.000
_cell.length_b   1.000
_cell.length_c   1.000
_cell.angle_alpha   90.00
_cell.angle_beta   90.00
_cell.angle_gamma   90.00
#
_symmetry.space_group_name_H-M   'P 1'
#
loop_
_entity.id
_entity.type
_entity.pdbx_description
1 polymer ?
#
loop_
_entity_poly.entity_id
_entity_poly.type
_entity_poly.pdbx_seq_one_letter_code
_entity_poly.pdbx_strand_id
1 'polypeptide(L)'
;TIRYNLGIQIDHFARVEMDGFSRIVDTLGGVEVSVTCSYRDWRLKEPYLNPNLAQNWRLHTVPAGVIQMDGDLALWYARSRSLSSDFDRSRRQQEVLRAIYRQVLRFDLIPQLPALYSELSDTLTTDLGLADLLTLAPLSARIGSADIRSRFIGRDEVTSWRVPVSGAQVLVPKPESLQALVAAAFDFEAPDELVPEVALTVEVINSSDDPTWGLLAAERLNYAGFEAFVAPAASAPASTTQVIDFGLATAEASQAILRAFGFGSG
;
A
#
# COMPACT_ATOMS: atom_id res chain seq x y z
N THR A 1 4.58 -4.27 -22.52
CA THR A 1 4.98 -5.26 -21.48
C THR A 1 3.79 -5.68 -20.63
N ILE A 2 3.03 -4.73 -20.03
CA ILE A 2 1.86 -5.04 -19.16
C ILE A 2 0.81 -5.83 -19.95
N ARG A 3 0.37 -5.33 -21.10
CA ARG A 3 -0.61 -6.02 -21.95
C ARG A 3 -0.16 -7.42 -22.36
N TYR A 4 1.14 -7.60 -22.66
CA TYR A 4 1.69 -8.89 -23.05
C TYR A 4 1.70 -9.91 -21.90
N ASN A 5 2.11 -9.49 -20.69
CA ASN A 5 2.27 -10.40 -19.55
C ASN A 5 1.00 -10.57 -18.72
N LEU A 6 0.16 -9.53 -18.62
CA LEU A 6 -1.01 -9.52 -17.74
C LEU A 6 -2.34 -9.51 -18.50
N GLY A 7 -2.33 -9.31 -19.82
CA GLY A 7 -3.56 -9.17 -20.61
C GLY A 7 -4.31 -7.85 -20.38
N ILE A 8 -3.80 -6.97 -19.52
CA ILE A 8 -4.48 -5.73 -19.13
C ILE A 8 -4.21 -4.65 -20.17
N GLN A 9 -5.27 -3.98 -20.62
CA GLN A 9 -5.18 -2.77 -21.40
C GLN A 9 -4.91 -1.59 -20.45
N ILE A 10 -3.98 -0.72 -20.83
CA ILE A 10 -3.69 0.52 -20.13
C ILE A 10 -4.33 1.66 -20.92
N ASP A 11 -5.23 2.39 -20.27
CA ASP A 11 -5.95 3.50 -20.89
C ASP A 11 -5.21 4.82 -20.66
N HIS A 12 -4.62 5.00 -19.48
CA HIS A 12 -3.88 6.19 -19.10
C HIS A 12 -2.60 5.86 -18.34
N PHE A 13 -1.69 6.81 -18.31
CA PHE A 13 -0.46 6.67 -17.53
C PHE A 13 -0.15 7.94 -16.72
N ALA A 14 0.57 7.74 -15.63
CA ALA A 14 1.20 8.80 -14.85
C ALA A 14 2.63 8.39 -14.52
N ARG A 15 3.59 9.25 -14.81
CA ARG A 15 5.00 9.08 -14.52
C ARG A 15 5.49 10.22 -13.66
N VAL A 16 6.07 9.88 -12.52
CA VAL A 16 6.64 10.83 -11.57
C VAL A 16 8.14 10.61 -11.48
N GLU A 17 8.93 11.68 -11.67
CA GLU A 17 10.34 11.65 -11.39
C GLU A 17 10.58 11.63 -9.87
N MET A 18 11.74 11.13 -9.43
CA MET A 18 11.99 10.91 -8.01
C MET A 18 11.98 12.18 -7.17
N ASP A 19 12.58 13.24 -7.70
CA ASP A 19 12.57 14.56 -7.05
C ASP A 19 11.16 15.15 -7.04
N GLY A 20 10.38 14.87 -8.10
CA GLY A 20 8.98 15.21 -8.20
C GLY A 20 8.13 14.52 -7.14
N PHE A 21 8.38 13.24 -6.91
CA PHE A 21 7.69 12.48 -5.86
C PHE A 21 7.89 13.11 -4.48
N SER A 22 9.13 13.45 -4.10
CA SER A 22 9.41 14.10 -2.82
C SER A 22 8.69 15.44 -2.71
N ARG A 23 8.71 16.27 -3.77
CA ARG A 23 7.98 17.55 -3.79
C ARG A 23 6.48 17.37 -3.64
N ILE A 24 5.86 16.38 -4.28
CA ILE A 24 4.43 16.07 -4.12
C ILE A 24 4.12 15.78 -2.66
N VAL A 25 4.89 14.90 -2.01
CA VAL A 25 4.69 14.56 -0.61
C VAL A 25 4.87 15.79 0.30
N ASP A 26 5.88 16.61 0.05
CA ASP A 26 6.15 17.82 0.84
C ASP A 26 5.07 18.89 0.65
N THR A 27 4.55 19.07 -0.58
CA THR A 27 3.41 19.97 -0.87
C THR A 27 2.14 19.54 -0.12
N LEU A 28 1.96 18.25 0.11
CA LEU A 28 0.87 17.70 0.93
C LEU A 28 1.11 17.85 2.45
N GLY A 29 2.22 18.45 2.88
CA GLY A 29 2.59 18.56 4.29
C GLY A 29 3.11 17.24 4.89
N GLY A 30 3.59 16.34 4.04
CA GLY A 30 3.97 14.98 4.40
C GLY A 30 2.79 13.99 4.37
N VAL A 31 3.07 12.73 4.63
CA VAL A 31 2.08 11.64 4.60
C VAL A 31 2.19 10.74 5.82
N GLU A 32 1.06 10.30 6.35
CA GLU A 32 0.97 9.33 7.44
C GLU A 32 0.96 7.91 6.85
N VAL A 33 2.11 7.24 6.91
CA VAL A 33 2.28 5.87 6.39
C VAL A 33 2.04 4.85 7.49
N SER A 34 1.12 3.92 7.25
CA SER A 34 0.89 2.77 8.14
C SER A 34 1.95 1.71 7.88
N VAL A 35 3.02 1.73 8.69
CA VAL A 35 4.15 0.80 8.60
C VAL A 35 3.80 -0.47 9.34
N THR A 36 3.44 -1.53 8.61
CA THR A 36 2.97 -2.80 9.20
C THR A 36 4.05 -3.60 9.90
N CYS A 37 5.30 -3.47 9.48
CA CYS A 37 6.45 -4.13 10.10
C CYS A 37 7.61 -3.17 10.15
N SER A 38 8.34 -3.16 11.27
CA SER A 38 9.57 -2.34 11.39
C SER A 38 10.51 -2.62 10.22
N TYR A 39 10.98 -1.56 9.58
CA TYR A 39 11.85 -1.64 8.42
C TYR A 39 13.19 -0.96 8.69
N ARG A 40 14.29 -1.64 8.35
CA ARG A 40 15.66 -1.13 8.52
C ARG A 40 16.45 -1.31 7.24
N ASP A 41 17.08 -0.23 6.78
CA ASP A 41 17.97 -0.26 5.62
C ASP A 41 18.97 0.90 5.66
N TRP A 42 19.90 0.88 4.73
CA TRP A 42 20.84 1.97 4.54
C TRP A 42 20.17 3.21 3.99
N ARG A 43 20.43 4.36 4.59
CA ARG A 43 19.94 5.67 4.16
C ARG A 43 21.11 6.65 4.14
N LEU A 44 21.18 7.53 3.14
CA LEU A 44 22.09 8.66 3.19
C LEU A 44 21.80 9.50 4.43
N LYS A 45 22.85 10.01 5.09
CA LYS A 45 22.71 10.89 6.26
C LYS A 45 21.95 12.15 5.89
N GLU A 46 22.26 12.68 4.69
CA GLU A 46 21.54 13.80 4.08
C GLU A 46 21.39 13.54 2.58
N PRO A 47 20.25 13.96 1.94
CA PRO A 47 19.94 13.66 0.55
C PRO A 47 20.99 14.15 -0.47
N TYR A 48 21.66 15.25 -0.18
CA TYR A 48 22.67 15.87 -1.06
C TYR A 48 24.05 15.25 -0.96
N LEU A 49 24.30 14.34 -0.05
CA LEU A 49 25.60 13.70 0.13
C LEU A 49 25.91 12.73 -1.02
N ASN A 50 27.20 12.64 -1.35
CA ASN A 50 27.66 11.73 -2.39
C ASN A 50 27.41 10.26 -2.01
N PRO A 51 26.54 9.52 -2.75
CA PRO A 51 26.19 8.15 -2.42
C PRO A 51 27.32 7.14 -2.62
N ASN A 52 28.39 7.52 -3.31
CA ASN A 52 29.54 6.64 -3.55
C ASN A 52 30.49 6.55 -2.33
N LEU A 53 30.29 7.38 -1.32
CA LEU A 53 31.10 7.38 -0.11
C LEU A 53 30.38 6.63 1.02
N ALA A 54 30.93 5.51 1.45
CA ALA A 54 30.34 4.66 2.49
C ALA A 54 30.07 5.41 3.81
N GLN A 55 30.92 6.37 4.16
CA GLN A 55 30.77 7.20 5.36
C GLN A 55 29.52 8.10 5.36
N ASN A 56 28.90 8.33 4.19
CA ASN A 56 27.70 9.15 4.04
C ASN A 56 26.43 8.37 4.34
N TRP A 57 26.52 7.06 4.53
CA TRP A 57 25.39 6.19 4.82
C TRP A 57 25.30 5.90 6.32
N ARG A 58 24.06 5.67 6.77
CA ARG A 58 23.75 5.16 8.10
C ARG A 58 22.64 4.11 8.00
N LEU A 59 22.61 3.17 8.91
CA LEU A 59 21.43 2.33 9.10
C LEU A 59 20.34 3.18 9.72
N HIS A 60 19.20 3.21 9.06
CA HIS A 60 18.01 3.91 9.51
C HIS A 60 16.89 2.91 9.74
N THR A 61 16.16 3.06 10.84
CA THR A 61 15.04 2.18 11.19
C THR A 61 13.76 3.01 11.24
N VAL A 62 12.75 2.56 10.50
CA VAL A 62 11.37 3.03 10.63
C VAL A 62 10.64 2.01 11.48
N PRO A 63 10.12 2.38 12.65
CA PRO A 63 9.37 1.45 13.50
C PRO A 63 8.03 1.07 12.85
N ALA A 64 7.43 -0.03 13.30
CA ALA A 64 6.04 -0.31 13.01
C ALA A 64 5.14 0.73 13.69
N GLY A 65 4.05 1.11 13.04
CA GLY A 65 3.14 2.16 13.52
C GLY A 65 2.69 3.09 12.40
N VAL A 66 1.97 4.13 12.76
CA VAL A 66 1.63 5.22 11.85
C VAL A 66 2.74 6.27 11.92
N ILE A 67 3.49 6.40 10.84
CA ILE A 67 4.70 7.23 10.78
C ILE A 67 4.47 8.40 9.85
N GLN A 68 4.65 9.62 10.37
CA GLN A 68 4.70 10.83 9.56
C GLN A 68 6.00 10.83 8.75
N MET A 69 5.89 10.90 7.43
CA MET A 69 7.01 10.94 6.50
C MET A 69 6.96 12.21 5.66
N ASP A 70 8.08 12.91 5.58
CA ASP A 70 8.34 13.92 4.56
C ASP A 70 8.69 13.26 3.22
N GLY A 71 8.89 14.06 2.17
CA GLY A 71 9.17 13.57 0.83
C GLY A 71 10.45 12.72 0.75
N ASP A 72 11.51 13.09 1.47
CA ASP A 72 12.77 12.34 1.46
C ASP A 72 12.64 10.98 2.17
N LEU A 73 11.97 10.94 3.32
CA LEU A 73 11.75 9.70 4.04
C LEU A 73 10.81 8.77 3.29
N ALA A 74 9.71 9.30 2.73
CA ALA A 74 8.74 8.52 1.95
C ALA A 74 9.40 7.94 0.68
N LEU A 75 10.21 8.73 -0.03
CA LEU A 75 10.95 8.28 -1.20
C LEU A 75 11.95 7.18 -0.83
N TRP A 76 12.73 7.39 0.22
CA TRP A 76 13.66 6.37 0.70
C TRP A 76 12.93 5.08 1.11
N TYR A 77 11.84 5.18 1.85
CA TYR A 77 11.03 4.04 2.29
C TYR A 77 10.48 3.23 1.12
N ALA A 78 9.98 3.90 0.09
CA ALA A 78 9.44 3.27 -1.12
C ALA A 78 10.52 2.64 -2.03
N ARG A 79 11.80 3.09 -1.95
CA ARG A 79 12.85 2.68 -2.88
C ARG A 79 13.89 1.73 -2.32
N SER A 80 14.22 1.87 -1.04
CA SER A 80 15.32 1.11 -0.42
C SER A 80 15.05 -0.40 -0.47
N ARG A 81 16.11 -1.18 -0.72
CA ARG A 81 15.99 -2.64 -0.88
C ARG A 81 17.25 -3.42 -0.53
N SER A 82 18.26 -2.77 0.07
CA SER A 82 19.54 -3.43 0.32
C SER A 82 19.41 -4.60 1.31
N LEU A 83 18.47 -4.50 2.24
CA LEU A 83 18.21 -5.50 3.27
C LEU A 83 16.81 -6.14 3.17
N SER A 84 16.11 -5.98 2.03
CA SER A 84 14.75 -6.53 1.83
C SER A 84 14.56 -7.06 0.40
N SER A 85 13.44 -7.75 0.18
CA SER A 85 13.06 -8.28 -1.13
C SER A 85 12.36 -7.24 -2.02
N ASP A 86 12.26 -7.52 -3.31
CA ASP A 86 11.45 -6.74 -4.25
C ASP A 86 9.95 -6.80 -3.91
N PHE A 87 9.48 -7.88 -3.31
CA PHE A 87 8.10 -8.00 -2.83
C PHE A 87 7.83 -7.04 -1.66
N ASP A 88 8.76 -6.94 -0.71
CA ASP A 88 8.66 -5.97 0.40
C ASP A 88 8.69 -4.53 -0.10
N ARG A 89 9.48 -4.25 -1.14
CA ARG A 89 9.49 -2.94 -1.78
C ARG A 89 8.14 -2.61 -2.41
N SER A 90 7.54 -3.54 -3.15
CA SER A 90 6.20 -3.34 -3.76
C SER A 90 5.14 -3.05 -2.69
N ARG A 91 5.17 -3.77 -1.58
CA ARG A 91 4.26 -3.52 -0.44
C ARG A 91 4.44 -2.11 0.10
N ARG A 92 5.68 -1.67 0.38
CA ARG A 92 5.97 -0.32 0.89
C ARG A 92 5.55 0.78 -0.09
N GLN A 93 5.72 0.55 -1.38
CA GLN A 93 5.21 1.47 -2.41
C GLN A 93 3.69 1.64 -2.32
N GLN A 94 2.95 0.56 -2.14
CA GLN A 94 1.50 0.63 -1.97
C GLN A 94 1.09 1.30 -0.66
N GLU A 95 1.81 1.04 0.45
CA GLU A 95 1.59 1.73 1.73
C GLU A 95 1.72 3.26 1.58
N VAL A 96 2.75 3.72 0.87
CA VAL A 96 2.96 5.15 0.61
C VAL A 96 1.91 5.72 -0.35
N LEU A 97 1.55 5.01 -1.43
CA LEU A 97 0.50 5.47 -2.35
C LEU A 97 -0.85 5.61 -1.64
N ARG A 98 -1.21 4.68 -0.78
CA ARG A 98 -2.42 4.78 0.05
C ARG A 98 -2.36 5.96 1.02
N ALA A 99 -1.19 6.22 1.60
CA ALA A 99 -1.00 7.37 2.48
C ALA A 99 -1.17 8.70 1.73
N ILE A 100 -0.62 8.82 0.52
CA ILE A 100 -0.82 9.98 -0.36
C ILE A 100 -2.31 10.15 -0.68
N TYR A 101 -2.99 9.07 -1.08
CA TYR A 101 -4.42 9.11 -1.40
C TYR A 101 -5.24 9.59 -0.20
N ARG A 102 -5.03 9.04 1.00
CA ARG A 102 -5.71 9.49 2.23
C ARG A 102 -5.44 10.96 2.53
N GLN A 103 -4.21 11.41 2.35
CA GLN A 103 -3.82 12.79 2.58
C GLN A 103 -4.55 13.75 1.64
N VAL A 104 -4.65 13.39 0.35
CA VAL A 104 -5.41 14.16 -0.65
C VAL A 104 -6.89 14.28 -0.27
N LEU A 105 -7.50 13.20 0.22
CA LEU A 105 -8.91 13.22 0.65
C LEU A 105 -9.12 14.03 1.94
N ARG A 106 -8.19 13.97 2.91
CA ARG A 106 -8.29 14.68 4.19
C ARG A 106 -8.32 16.19 4.05
N PHE A 107 -7.57 16.73 3.09
CA PHE A 107 -7.46 18.18 2.90
C PHE A 107 -8.52 18.78 1.97
N ASP A 108 -9.48 17.95 1.50
CA ASP A 108 -10.45 18.38 0.50
C ASP A 108 -9.76 19.18 -0.64
N LEU A 109 -8.71 18.55 -1.21
CA LEU A 109 -7.86 19.18 -2.21
C LEU A 109 -8.53 19.29 -3.59
N ILE A 110 -9.74 18.75 -3.76
CA ILE A 110 -10.46 18.79 -5.03
C ILE A 110 -10.59 20.24 -5.56
N PRO A 111 -10.98 21.24 -4.75
CA PRO A 111 -11.02 22.64 -5.21
C PRO A 111 -9.64 23.22 -5.56
N GLN A 112 -8.56 22.63 -5.04
CA GLN A 112 -7.19 23.07 -5.26
C GLN A 112 -6.48 22.34 -6.41
N LEU A 113 -7.14 21.35 -7.02
CA LEU A 113 -6.56 20.55 -8.13
C LEU A 113 -5.97 21.40 -9.26
N PRO A 114 -6.60 22.52 -9.73
CA PRO A 114 -6.01 23.32 -10.79
C PRO A 114 -4.65 23.94 -10.39
N ALA A 115 -4.53 24.42 -9.16
CA ALA A 115 -3.28 24.99 -8.64
C ALA A 115 -2.22 23.91 -8.47
N LEU A 116 -2.57 22.77 -7.86
CA LEU A 116 -1.69 21.61 -7.70
C LEU A 116 -1.23 21.04 -9.05
N TYR A 117 -2.13 20.94 -10.02
CA TYR A 117 -1.79 20.48 -11.38
C TYR A 117 -0.75 21.40 -12.02
N SER A 118 -0.93 22.72 -11.91
CA SER A 118 0.02 23.70 -12.43
C SER A 118 1.38 23.64 -11.72
N GLU A 119 1.38 23.50 -10.40
CA GLU A 119 2.60 23.43 -9.58
C GLU A 119 3.41 22.14 -9.84
N LEU A 120 2.71 21.04 -10.07
CA LEU A 120 3.33 19.72 -10.22
C LEU A 120 3.53 19.31 -11.70
N SER A 121 3.12 20.14 -12.67
CA SER A 121 3.20 19.84 -14.10
C SER A 121 4.61 19.52 -14.60
N ASP A 122 5.63 20.12 -13.97
CA ASP A 122 7.04 19.87 -14.31
C ASP A 122 7.58 18.55 -13.76
N THR A 123 6.84 17.92 -12.83
CA THR A 123 7.27 16.72 -12.12
C THR A 123 6.47 15.48 -12.46
N LEU A 124 5.29 15.69 -13.04
CA LEU A 124 4.35 14.66 -13.41
C LEU A 124 4.15 14.67 -14.92
N THR A 125 4.51 13.58 -15.58
CA THR A 125 4.17 13.35 -16.99
C THR A 125 2.97 12.41 -17.05
N THR A 126 1.87 12.88 -17.63
CA THR A 126 0.65 12.09 -17.80
C THR A 126 -0.07 12.48 -19.09
N ASP A 127 -0.86 11.57 -19.62
CA ASP A 127 -1.80 11.83 -20.73
C ASP A 127 -3.18 12.32 -20.21
N LEU A 128 -3.38 12.37 -18.89
CA LEU A 128 -4.58 12.95 -18.27
C LEU A 128 -4.46 14.47 -18.22
N GLY A 129 -5.42 15.14 -18.84
CA GLY A 129 -5.55 16.60 -18.72
C GLY A 129 -6.26 17.03 -17.44
N LEU A 130 -6.24 18.34 -17.14
CA LEU A 130 -6.96 18.89 -16.00
C LEU A 130 -8.47 18.59 -16.05
N ALA A 131 -9.07 18.57 -17.23
CA ALA A 131 -10.49 18.24 -17.41
C ALA A 131 -10.79 16.79 -16.99
N ASP A 132 -9.90 15.86 -17.32
CA ASP A 132 -10.04 14.45 -16.94
C ASP A 132 -9.92 14.29 -15.42
N LEU A 133 -8.96 14.98 -14.80
CA LEU A 133 -8.79 14.98 -13.36
C LEU A 133 -10.01 15.56 -12.63
N LEU A 134 -10.58 16.66 -13.13
CA LEU A 134 -11.78 17.26 -12.56
C LEU A 134 -13.02 16.35 -12.71
N THR A 135 -13.06 15.54 -13.75
CA THR A 135 -14.13 14.55 -13.97
C THR A 135 -13.98 13.35 -13.01
N LEU A 136 -12.75 12.91 -12.77
CA LEU A 136 -12.45 11.77 -11.89
C LEU A 136 -12.48 12.12 -10.40
N ALA A 137 -12.17 13.36 -10.03
CA ALA A 137 -12.07 13.80 -8.65
C ALA A 137 -13.33 13.53 -7.79
N PRO A 138 -14.56 13.81 -8.26
CA PRO A 138 -15.77 13.50 -7.49
C PRO A 138 -15.99 11.99 -7.29
N LEU A 139 -15.53 11.17 -8.23
CA LEU A 139 -15.59 9.70 -8.12
C LEU A 139 -14.58 9.22 -7.07
N SER A 140 -13.35 9.74 -7.10
CA SER A 140 -12.32 9.38 -6.12
C SER A 140 -12.72 9.75 -4.69
N ALA A 141 -13.41 10.88 -4.50
CA ALA A 141 -13.90 11.29 -3.18
C ALA A 141 -14.98 10.34 -2.59
N ARG A 142 -15.63 9.53 -3.44
CA ARG A 142 -16.62 8.52 -3.01
C ARG A 142 -15.99 7.19 -2.64
N ILE A 143 -14.73 6.97 -3.00
CA ILE A 143 -13.99 5.75 -2.70
C ILE A 143 -13.36 5.91 -1.31
N GLY A 144 -13.81 5.11 -0.35
CA GLY A 144 -13.18 5.05 0.97
C GLY A 144 -11.85 4.30 0.93
N SER A 145 -11.04 4.44 1.96
CA SER A 145 -9.79 3.67 2.07
C SER A 145 -10.02 2.16 2.16
N ALA A 146 -11.18 1.74 2.66
CA ALA A 146 -11.61 0.35 2.71
C ALA A 146 -11.95 -0.24 1.33
N ASP A 147 -12.36 0.61 0.37
CA ASP A 147 -12.69 0.19 -0.98
C ASP A 147 -11.45 -0.10 -1.83
N ILE A 148 -10.27 0.34 -1.37
CA ILE A 148 -9.00 0.14 -2.08
C ILE A 148 -8.44 -1.23 -1.73
N ARG A 149 -8.66 -2.21 -2.61
CA ARG A 149 -8.09 -3.55 -2.49
C ARG A 149 -6.74 -3.60 -3.21
N SER A 150 -5.69 -3.97 -2.48
CA SER A 150 -4.36 -4.17 -3.08
C SER A 150 -4.18 -5.61 -3.52
N ARG A 151 -3.64 -5.79 -4.71
CA ARG A 151 -3.17 -7.07 -5.23
C ARG A 151 -1.71 -6.90 -5.66
N PHE A 152 -0.89 -7.90 -5.44
CA PHE A 152 0.50 -7.90 -5.89
C PHE A 152 0.93 -9.27 -6.33
N ILE A 153 1.82 -9.26 -7.31
CA ILE A 153 2.48 -10.47 -7.77
C ILE A 153 3.46 -10.89 -6.68
N GLY A 154 3.15 -12.00 -6.02
CA GLY A 154 3.93 -12.58 -4.95
C GLY A 154 4.77 -13.77 -5.40
N ARG A 155 5.17 -14.60 -4.44
CA ARG A 155 5.97 -15.82 -4.72
C ARG A 155 5.13 -16.91 -5.36
N ASP A 156 3.83 -16.88 -5.18
CA ASP A 156 2.93 -17.89 -5.73
C ASP A 156 2.69 -17.69 -7.23
N GLU A 157 2.85 -16.45 -7.74
CA GLU A 157 2.67 -16.07 -9.13
C GLU A 157 3.95 -16.15 -9.96
N VAL A 158 5.12 -16.35 -9.32
CA VAL A 158 6.41 -16.38 -10.03
C VAL A 158 7.30 -17.54 -9.58
N THR A 159 8.23 -17.90 -10.46
CA THR A 159 9.32 -18.83 -10.16
C THR A 159 10.65 -18.12 -10.35
N SER A 160 11.56 -18.26 -9.39
CA SER A 160 12.91 -17.74 -9.54
C SER A 160 13.70 -18.61 -10.53
N TRP A 161 14.33 -17.96 -11.49
CA TRP A 161 15.18 -18.63 -12.48
C TRP A 161 16.51 -17.88 -12.63
N ARG A 162 17.58 -18.64 -12.74
CA ARG A 162 18.90 -18.09 -12.99
C ARG A 162 19.26 -18.25 -14.47
N VAL A 163 19.50 -17.13 -15.13
CA VAL A 163 19.90 -17.11 -16.54
C VAL A 163 21.28 -17.79 -16.70
N PRO A 164 21.41 -18.88 -17.48
CA PRO A 164 22.64 -19.67 -17.54
C PRO A 164 23.88 -18.88 -17.99
N VAL A 165 23.72 -17.94 -18.93
CA VAL A 165 24.84 -17.19 -19.51
C VAL A 165 25.29 -16.03 -18.63
N SER A 166 24.35 -15.24 -18.09
CA SER A 166 24.64 -14.03 -17.34
C SER A 166 24.71 -14.26 -15.82
N GLY A 167 24.19 -15.38 -15.33
CA GLY A 167 24.01 -15.64 -13.91
C GLY A 167 22.95 -14.78 -13.23
N ALA A 168 22.25 -13.93 -13.99
CA ALA A 168 21.22 -13.05 -13.46
C ALA A 168 20.05 -13.85 -12.91
N GLN A 169 19.57 -13.47 -11.73
CA GLN A 169 18.33 -14.01 -11.18
C GLN A 169 17.15 -13.18 -11.70
N VAL A 170 16.19 -13.86 -12.30
CA VAL A 170 14.96 -13.29 -12.84
C VAL A 170 13.75 -14.02 -12.26
N LEU A 171 12.61 -13.33 -12.23
CA LEU A 171 11.34 -13.91 -11.86
C LEU A 171 10.56 -14.24 -13.13
N VAL A 172 10.21 -15.50 -13.31
CA VAL A 172 9.43 -15.99 -14.44
C VAL A 172 7.98 -16.13 -13.98
N PRO A 173 7.02 -15.48 -14.65
CA PRO A 173 5.61 -15.60 -14.32
C PRO A 173 5.12 -17.06 -14.44
N LYS A 174 4.25 -17.47 -13.49
CA LYS A 174 3.43 -18.67 -13.61
C LYS A 174 2.09 -18.24 -14.23
N PRO A 175 1.79 -18.62 -15.49
CA PRO A 175 0.67 -18.05 -16.22
C PRO A 175 -0.68 -18.23 -15.53
N GLU A 176 -0.96 -19.43 -15.00
CA GLU A 176 -2.24 -19.77 -14.38
C GLU A 176 -2.47 -18.94 -13.09
N SER A 177 -1.48 -18.92 -12.19
CA SER A 177 -1.58 -18.15 -10.93
C SER A 177 -1.68 -16.65 -11.22
N LEU A 178 -0.93 -16.17 -12.23
CA LEU A 178 -0.96 -14.74 -12.59
C LEU A 178 -2.30 -14.34 -13.22
N GLN A 179 -2.88 -15.20 -14.07
CA GLN A 179 -4.22 -14.96 -14.63
C GLN A 179 -5.30 -14.97 -13.56
N ALA A 180 -5.24 -15.89 -12.60
CA ALA A 180 -6.16 -15.91 -11.47
C ALA A 180 -6.05 -14.63 -10.61
N LEU A 181 -4.83 -14.16 -10.35
CA LEU A 181 -4.59 -12.90 -9.64
C LEU A 181 -5.18 -11.70 -10.39
N VAL A 182 -4.95 -11.64 -11.71
CA VAL A 182 -5.48 -10.57 -12.56
C VAL A 182 -7.00 -10.63 -12.62
N ALA A 183 -7.60 -11.81 -12.81
CA ALA A 183 -9.04 -11.97 -12.79
C ALA A 183 -9.62 -11.46 -11.45
N ALA A 184 -9.08 -11.89 -10.32
CA ALA A 184 -9.51 -11.43 -9.00
C ALA A 184 -9.30 -9.91 -8.76
N ALA A 185 -8.40 -9.27 -9.50
CA ALA A 185 -8.19 -7.82 -9.40
C ALA A 185 -9.19 -7.01 -10.23
N PHE A 186 -9.75 -7.60 -11.29
CA PHE A 186 -10.68 -6.96 -12.24
C PHE A 186 -12.05 -7.61 -12.26
N ASP A 187 -12.28 -8.61 -11.43
CA ASP A 187 -13.59 -9.21 -11.25
C ASP A 187 -14.46 -8.23 -10.46
N PHE A 188 -14.93 -7.24 -11.19
CA PHE A 188 -16.02 -6.39 -10.75
C PHE A 188 -17.30 -7.18 -11.05
N GLU A 189 -17.73 -8.05 -10.15
CA GLU A 189 -19.11 -8.42 -10.13
C GLU A 189 -19.91 -7.12 -10.01
N ALA A 190 -20.45 -6.67 -11.14
CA ALA A 190 -21.54 -5.73 -11.10
C ALA A 190 -22.56 -6.33 -10.14
N PRO A 191 -23.15 -5.56 -9.20
CA PRO A 191 -24.13 -6.09 -8.28
C PRO A 191 -25.40 -6.46 -9.03
N ASP A 192 -25.40 -7.61 -9.70
CA ASP A 192 -26.60 -8.32 -10.03
C ASP A 192 -27.05 -9.03 -8.77
N GLU A 193 -28.14 -8.49 -8.22
CA GLU A 193 -28.87 -9.01 -7.08
C GLU A 193 -27.98 -9.62 -6.00
N LEU A 194 -27.63 -8.78 -5.05
CA LEU A 194 -27.09 -9.07 -3.74
C LEU A 194 -27.45 -10.47 -3.24
N VAL A 195 -26.71 -11.49 -3.65
CA VAL A 195 -26.34 -12.50 -2.71
C VAL A 195 -25.18 -11.86 -1.94
N PRO A 196 -25.36 -11.44 -0.70
CA PRO A 196 -24.24 -10.98 0.08
C PRO A 196 -23.34 -12.21 0.26
N GLU A 197 -22.27 -12.31 -0.51
CA GLU A 197 -21.04 -12.80 0.07
C GLU A 197 -20.85 -11.83 1.23
N VAL A 198 -21.17 -12.28 2.42
CA VAL A 198 -21.09 -11.45 3.63
C VAL A 198 -19.65 -11.04 3.71
N ALA A 199 -19.36 -9.86 3.17
CA ALA A 199 -18.05 -9.26 3.29
C ALA A 199 -17.80 -9.21 4.78
N LEU A 200 -16.91 -10.10 5.28
CA LEU A 200 -16.71 -10.27 6.70
C LEU A 200 -16.14 -8.96 7.23
N THR A 201 -16.99 -8.20 7.87
CA THR A 201 -16.60 -6.94 8.49
C THR A 201 -15.91 -7.25 9.80
N VAL A 202 -14.68 -6.74 9.96
CA VAL A 202 -13.87 -6.95 11.15
C VAL A 202 -13.81 -5.67 11.95
N GLU A 203 -14.40 -5.71 13.14
CA GLU A 203 -14.30 -4.62 14.09
C GLU A 203 -13.00 -4.75 14.90
N VAL A 204 -12.14 -3.75 14.83
CA VAL A 204 -10.88 -3.70 15.57
C VAL A 204 -11.06 -2.85 16.83
N ILE A 205 -11.06 -3.49 17.97
CA ILE A 205 -11.11 -2.81 19.28
C ILE A 205 -9.69 -2.73 19.83
N ASN A 206 -9.14 -1.52 19.88
CA ASN A 206 -7.82 -1.29 20.45
C ASN A 206 -7.88 -1.21 21.96
N SER A 207 -7.25 -2.17 22.64
CA SER A 207 -7.14 -2.25 24.10
C SER A 207 -5.72 -1.97 24.60
N SER A 208 -4.85 -1.41 23.75
CA SER A 208 -3.49 -1.01 24.13
C SER A 208 -3.42 0.46 24.54
N ASP A 209 -2.31 0.84 25.18
CA ASP A 209 -2.04 2.23 25.57
C ASP A 209 -1.70 3.14 24.38
N ASP A 210 -1.39 2.55 23.21
CA ASP A 210 -1.08 3.30 21.98
C ASP A 210 -2.28 3.30 21.03
N PRO A 211 -2.94 4.46 20.81
CA PRO A 211 -4.12 4.55 19.95
C PRO A 211 -3.84 4.21 18.48
N THR A 212 -2.59 4.27 18.05
CA THR A 212 -2.22 4.00 16.64
C THR A 212 -2.27 2.52 16.28
N TRP A 213 -2.20 1.62 17.25
CA TRP A 213 -2.26 0.17 17.00
C TRP A 213 -3.60 -0.30 16.45
N GLY A 214 -4.69 0.34 16.83
CA GLY A 214 -6.01 0.04 16.25
C GLY A 214 -6.05 0.32 14.76
N LEU A 215 -5.56 1.51 14.37
CA LEU A 215 -5.49 1.91 12.96
C LEU A 215 -4.58 0.97 12.17
N LEU A 216 -3.40 0.65 12.71
CA LEU A 216 -2.45 -0.26 12.09
C LEU A 216 -3.04 -1.67 11.88
N ALA A 217 -3.79 -2.16 12.86
CA ALA A 217 -4.44 -3.46 12.78
C ALA A 217 -5.55 -3.47 11.71
N ALA A 218 -6.40 -2.45 11.67
CA ALA A 218 -7.43 -2.32 10.64
C ALA A 218 -6.81 -2.21 9.23
N GLU A 219 -5.77 -1.40 9.05
CA GLU A 219 -5.04 -1.30 7.78
C GLU A 219 -4.44 -2.64 7.35
N ARG A 220 -3.91 -3.41 8.28
CA ARG A 220 -3.34 -4.73 7.99
C ARG A 220 -4.41 -5.73 7.54
N LEU A 221 -5.58 -5.69 8.15
CA LEU A 221 -6.72 -6.50 7.76
C LEU A 221 -7.28 -6.07 6.40
N ASN A 222 -7.44 -4.77 6.17
CA ASN A 222 -7.85 -4.23 4.87
C ASN A 222 -6.85 -4.63 3.76
N TYR A 223 -5.56 -4.63 4.08
CA TYR A 223 -4.53 -5.12 3.17
C TYR A 223 -4.66 -6.62 2.87
N ALA A 224 -5.09 -7.41 3.84
CA ALA A 224 -5.35 -8.84 3.70
C ALA A 224 -6.70 -9.16 2.99
N GLY A 225 -7.48 -8.12 2.64
CA GLY A 225 -8.73 -8.26 1.88
C GLY A 225 -10.00 -8.30 2.73
N PHE A 226 -9.90 -8.01 4.03
CA PHE A 226 -11.07 -7.87 4.90
C PHE A 226 -11.58 -6.42 4.86
N GLU A 227 -12.85 -6.22 5.19
CA GLU A 227 -13.39 -4.91 5.51
C GLU A 227 -13.21 -4.67 7.01
N ALA A 228 -12.20 -3.87 7.38
CA ALA A 228 -11.88 -3.65 8.78
C ALA A 228 -11.94 -2.15 9.14
N PHE A 229 -12.54 -1.85 10.30
CA PHE A 229 -12.61 -0.52 10.86
C PHE A 229 -12.24 -0.52 12.34
N VAL A 230 -11.80 0.65 12.85
CA VAL A 230 -11.46 0.81 14.27
C VAL A 230 -12.70 1.25 15.03
N ALA A 231 -13.08 0.44 16.00
CA ALA A 231 -14.14 0.79 16.95
C ALA A 231 -13.63 1.74 18.05
N PRO A 232 -14.55 2.34 18.82
CA PRO A 232 -14.17 3.05 20.03
C PRO A 232 -13.30 2.17 20.94
N ALA A 233 -12.31 2.79 21.59
CA ALA A 233 -11.39 2.08 22.47
C ALA A 233 -12.11 1.24 23.54
N ALA A 234 -11.53 0.09 23.86
CA ALA A 234 -12.06 -0.75 24.93
C ALA A 234 -12.06 -0.02 26.28
N SER A 235 -13.05 -0.33 27.09
CA SER A 235 -13.16 0.21 28.45
C SER A 235 -12.12 -0.36 29.42
N ALA A 236 -11.45 -1.45 29.05
CA ALA A 236 -10.41 -2.09 29.86
C ALA A 236 -9.27 -2.59 28.96
N PRO A 237 -8.00 -2.46 29.41
CA PRO A 237 -6.86 -2.99 28.69
C PRO A 237 -6.89 -4.52 28.64
N ALA A 238 -6.52 -5.09 27.49
CA ALA A 238 -6.34 -6.53 27.31
C ALA A 238 -4.85 -6.87 27.26
N SER A 239 -4.46 -7.95 27.93
CA SER A 239 -3.07 -8.42 27.94
C SER A 239 -2.66 -9.21 26.69
N THR A 240 -3.63 -9.63 25.89
CA THR A 240 -3.42 -10.45 24.68
C THR A 240 -4.37 -10.03 23.56
N THR A 241 -3.91 -10.15 22.32
CA THR A 241 -4.78 -10.00 21.15
C THR A 241 -5.71 -11.20 21.06
N GLN A 242 -7.00 -10.95 20.87
CA GLN A 242 -8.03 -11.97 20.74
C GLN A 242 -8.79 -11.75 19.43
N VAL A 243 -9.13 -12.84 18.76
CA VAL A 243 -10.08 -12.84 17.63
C VAL A 243 -11.37 -13.48 18.15
N ILE A 244 -12.46 -12.71 18.15
CA ILE A 244 -13.77 -13.17 18.61
C ILE A 244 -14.65 -13.34 17.39
N ASP A 245 -15.07 -14.56 17.12
CA ASP A 245 -16.02 -14.88 16.07
C ASP A 245 -17.44 -14.97 16.65
N PHE A 246 -18.32 -14.16 16.13
CA PHE A 246 -19.75 -14.17 16.50
C PHE A 246 -20.58 -15.21 15.71
N GLY A 247 -19.91 -16.17 15.09
CA GLY A 247 -20.55 -17.25 14.33
C GLY A 247 -20.91 -16.87 12.89
N LEU A 248 -20.34 -15.78 12.39
CA LEU A 248 -20.53 -15.31 11.01
C LEU A 248 -19.34 -15.66 10.09
N ALA A 249 -18.17 -15.94 10.68
CA ALA A 249 -16.96 -16.25 9.93
C ALA A 249 -16.90 -17.75 9.60
N THR A 250 -16.36 -18.07 8.41
CA THR A 250 -15.93 -19.44 8.13
C THR A 250 -14.61 -19.73 8.88
N ALA A 251 -14.32 -21.00 9.15
CA ALA A 251 -13.05 -21.40 9.77
C ALA A 251 -11.84 -20.89 8.95
N GLU A 252 -11.97 -20.81 7.63
CA GLU A 252 -10.95 -20.32 6.71
C GLU A 252 -10.74 -18.81 6.87
N ALA A 253 -11.81 -18.03 7.00
CA ALA A 253 -11.74 -16.59 7.24
C ALA A 253 -11.10 -16.27 8.61
N SER A 254 -11.48 -16.99 9.66
CA SER A 254 -10.86 -16.85 10.98
C SER A 254 -9.35 -17.16 10.95
N GLN A 255 -8.96 -18.21 10.23
CA GLN A 255 -7.55 -18.54 10.00
C GLN A 255 -6.81 -17.47 9.18
N ALA A 256 -7.48 -16.86 8.19
CA ALA A 256 -6.89 -15.80 7.39
C ALA A 256 -6.67 -14.52 8.23
N ILE A 257 -7.57 -14.18 9.14
CA ILE A 257 -7.40 -13.09 10.12
C ILE A 257 -6.18 -13.37 11.01
N LEU A 258 -6.06 -14.57 11.56
CA LEU A 258 -4.92 -14.96 12.40
C LEU A 258 -3.60 -14.86 11.63
N ARG A 259 -3.57 -15.34 10.38
CA ARG A 259 -2.39 -15.23 9.51
C ARG A 259 -2.02 -13.77 9.20
N ALA A 260 -3.00 -12.89 9.04
CA ALA A 260 -2.74 -11.47 8.83
C ALA A 260 -1.93 -10.84 9.98
N PHE A 261 -2.06 -11.37 11.19
CA PHE A 261 -1.28 -10.93 12.36
C PHE A 261 -0.05 -11.81 12.64
N GLY A 262 0.25 -12.78 11.79
CA GLY A 262 1.39 -13.69 11.98
C GLY A 262 1.14 -14.82 12.97
N PHE A 263 -0.12 -15.03 13.37
CA PHE A 263 -0.53 -16.18 14.15
C PHE A 263 -0.93 -17.34 13.22
N GLY A 264 -0.48 -18.55 13.49
CA GLY A 264 -0.91 -19.74 12.75
C GLY A 264 0.04 -20.26 11.70
N SER A 265 1.33 -19.93 11.75
CA SER A 265 2.40 -20.69 11.07
C SER A 265 2.94 -21.74 12.03
N GLY A 266 2.19 -22.83 12.20
CA GLY A 266 2.61 -24.06 12.85
C GLY A 266 2.39 -25.21 11.87
#